data_7b06c07bd8c5c8964b7c955297d94bb4
#
_entry.id   7b06c07bd8c5c8964b7c955297d94bb4
#
_cell.length_a   1.000
_cell.length_b   1.000
_cell.length_c   1.000
_cell.angle_alpha   90.00
_cell.angle_beta   90.00
_cell.angle_gamma   90.00
#
_symmetry.space_group_name_H-M   'P 1'
#
loop_
_entity.id
_entity.type
_entity.pdbx_description
1 polymer ?
#
loop_
_entity_poly.entity_id
_entity_poly.type
_entity_poly.pdbx_seq_one_letter_code
_entity_poly.pdbx_strand_id
1 'polypeptide(L)'
;MEADLTKEIILQKSGVNPKKCMVCGKCSATCPNYDAMEYHPHQFVQMVENGEIEPLLQSKSIYACLSCFACLERCPRQVEPAKLIDGVRAFVEGQRGPHRLDPVQVPEHLDDDIPQQAIVSAFRKYKR
;
A
#
# COMPACT_ATOMS: atom_id res chain seq x y z
N MET A 1 -10.75 16.91 -10.32
CA MET A 1 -11.64 16.73 -9.16
C MET A 1 -11.52 15.35 -8.52
N GLU A 2 -11.64 14.27 -9.27
CA GLU A 2 -11.45 12.92 -8.72
C GLU A 2 -10.06 12.69 -8.13
N ALA A 3 -9.02 13.20 -8.79
CA ALA A 3 -7.65 13.09 -8.32
C ALA A 3 -7.43 13.79 -6.98
N ASP A 4 -8.05 14.95 -6.78
CA ASP A 4 -7.95 15.69 -5.53
C ASP A 4 -8.64 14.96 -4.38
N LEU A 5 -9.81 14.38 -4.65
CA LEU A 5 -10.55 13.60 -3.65
C LEU A 5 -9.78 12.33 -3.27
N THR A 6 -9.20 11.65 -4.25
CA THR A 6 -8.38 10.46 -4.02
C THR A 6 -7.15 10.79 -3.20
N LYS A 7 -6.48 11.90 -3.52
CA LYS A 7 -5.34 12.41 -2.76
C LYS A 7 -5.73 12.63 -1.30
N GLU A 8 -6.85 13.30 -1.07
CA GLU A 8 -7.31 13.60 0.30
C GLU A 8 -7.63 12.33 1.09
N ILE A 9 -8.30 11.36 0.46
CA ILE A 9 -8.59 10.07 1.10
C ILE A 9 -7.31 9.34 1.50
N ILE A 10 -6.33 9.30 0.60
CA ILE A 10 -5.03 8.66 0.86
C ILE A 10 -4.31 9.36 2.01
N LEU A 11 -4.30 10.69 2.02
CA LEU A 11 -3.65 11.46 3.08
C LEU A 11 -4.32 11.25 4.44
N GLN A 12 -5.65 11.17 4.47
CA GLN A 12 -6.39 10.86 5.70
C GLN A 12 -6.07 9.46 6.22
N LYS A 13 -6.04 8.47 5.35
CA LYS A 13 -5.76 7.09 5.73
C LYS A 13 -4.32 6.90 6.22
N SER A 14 -3.38 7.57 5.60
CA SER A 14 -1.96 7.45 5.94
C SER A 14 -1.52 8.32 7.10
N GLY A 15 -2.19 9.45 7.31
CA GLY A 15 -1.78 10.45 8.29
C GLY A 15 -0.49 11.18 7.93
N VAL A 16 -0.05 11.11 6.69
CA VAL A 16 1.21 11.68 6.21
C VAL A 16 1.01 13.10 5.68
N ASN A 17 1.98 13.98 5.95
CA ASN A 17 2.03 15.32 5.36
C ASN A 17 3.15 15.37 4.31
N PRO A 18 2.84 15.19 3.01
CA PRO A 18 3.86 15.17 1.97
C PRO A 18 4.56 16.51 1.75
N LYS A 19 3.97 17.60 2.22
CA LYS A 19 4.57 18.94 2.10
C LYS A 19 5.87 19.08 2.88
N LYS A 20 6.10 18.24 3.86
CA LYS A 20 7.34 18.23 4.62
C LYS A 20 8.54 17.71 3.85
N CYS A 21 8.31 17.00 2.74
CA CYS A 21 9.38 16.38 1.96
C CYS A 21 10.26 17.43 1.29
N MET A 22 11.58 17.32 1.49
CA MET A 22 12.56 18.19 0.85
C MET A 22 13.28 17.52 -0.34
N VAL A 23 12.78 16.38 -0.77
CA VAL A 23 13.29 15.62 -1.95
C VAL A 23 14.78 15.27 -1.83
N CYS A 24 15.24 14.93 -0.65
CA CYS A 24 16.65 14.57 -0.43
C CYS A 24 17.01 13.17 -0.93
N GLY A 25 16.03 12.29 -1.14
CA GLY A 25 16.25 10.94 -1.65
C GLY A 25 16.81 9.92 -0.67
N LYS A 26 16.98 10.26 0.59
CA LYS A 26 17.53 9.35 1.61
C LYS A 26 16.65 8.12 1.83
N CYS A 27 15.33 8.30 1.77
CA CYS A 27 14.39 7.19 1.91
C CYS A 27 14.54 6.16 0.79
N SER A 28 14.74 6.62 -0.44
CA SER A 28 14.98 5.73 -1.59
C SER A 28 16.35 5.06 -1.52
N ALA A 29 17.36 5.78 -1.08
CA ALA A 29 18.71 5.25 -0.96
C ALA A 29 18.81 4.11 0.07
N THR A 30 17.95 4.13 1.11
CA THR A 30 17.94 3.09 2.14
C THR A 30 16.95 1.95 1.86
N CYS A 31 16.13 2.06 0.81
CA CYS A 31 15.11 1.05 0.50
C CYS A 31 15.75 -0.27 0.08
N PRO A 32 15.50 -1.38 0.80
CA PRO A 32 16.09 -2.67 0.46
C PRO A 32 15.53 -3.25 -0.84
N ASN A 33 14.38 -2.78 -1.29
CA ASN A 33 13.73 -3.27 -2.51
C ASN A 33 13.73 -2.22 -3.63
N TYR A 34 14.70 -1.32 -3.61
CA TYR A 34 14.82 -0.21 -4.55
C TYR A 34 14.74 -0.67 -6.02
N ASP A 35 15.46 -1.73 -6.36
CA ASP A 35 15.55 -2.22 -7.75
C ASP A 35 14.23 -2.80 -8.27
N ALA A 36 13.36 -3.27 -7.37
CA ALA A 36 12.06 -3.85 -7.74
C ALA A 36 10.95 -2.79 -7.86
N MET A 37 11.22 -1.55 -7.46
CA MET A 37 10.22 -0.48 -7.47
C MET A 37 10.36 0.39 -8.73
N GLU A 38 9.25 0.54 -9.45
CA GLU A 38 9.14 1.49 -10.56
C GLU A 38 9.15 2.93 -10.06
N TYR A 39 8.41 3.18 -8.99
CA TYR A 39 8.40 4.46 -8.28
C TYR A 39 9.00 4.29 -6.89
N HIS A 40 10.06 5.02 -6.59
CA HIS A 40 10.77 4.94 -5.32
C HIS A 40 10.06 5.75 -4.21
N PRO A 41 10.36 5.51 -2.93
CA PRO A 41 9.64 6.19 -1.84
C PRO A 41 9.56 7.71 -1.95
N HIS A 42 10.65 8.39 -2.31
CA HIS A 42 10.61 9.86 -2.47
C HIS A 42 9.72 10.29 -3.63
N GLN A 43 9.65 9.48 -4.69
CA GLN A 43 8.77 9.74 -5.83
C GLN A 43 7.30 9.57 -5.45
N PHE A 44 6.96 8.59 -4.62
CA PHE A 44 5.61 8.46 -4.08
C PHE A 44 5.16 9.73 -3.39
N VAL A 45 6.01 10.26 -2.51
CA VAL A 45 5.69 11.48 -1.76
C VAL A 45 5.45 12.65 -2.71
N GLN A 46 6.34 12.83 -3.70
CA GLN A 46 6.22 13.91 -4.66
C GLN A 46 5.00 13.77 -5.57
N MET A 47 4.73 12.57 -6.06
CA MET A 47 3.59 12.33 -6.94
C MET A 47 2.26 12.53 -6.20
N VAL A 48 2.16 12.11 -4.95
CA VAL A 48 0.97 12.36 -4.13
C VAL A 48 0.80 13.85 -3.89
N GLU A 49 1.87 14.56 -3.57
CA GLU A 49 1.81 16.02 -3.36
C GLU A 49 1.35 16.75 -4.62
N ASN A 50 1.84 16.34 -5.78
CA ASN A 50 1.47 16.95 -7.06
C ASN A 50 0.10 16.51 -7.58
N GLY A 51 -0.53 15.52 -6.96
CA GLY A 51 -1.82 14.99 -7.40
C GLY A 51 -1.72 13.94 -8.50
N GLU A 52 -0.52 13.48 -8.85
CA GLU A 52 -0.27 12.45 -9.87
C GLU A 52 -0.48 11.05 -9.28
N ILE A 53 -1.70 10.74 -8.87
CA ILE A 53 -2.00 9.52 -8.12
C ILE A 53 -2.30 8.34 -9.03
N GLU A 54 -2.91 8.58 -10.18
CA GLU A 54 -3.33 7.50 -11.09
C GLU A 54 -2.20 6.53 -11.46
N PRO A 55 -0.99 6.99 -11.84
CA PRO A 55 0.12 6.08 -12.11
C PRO A 55 0.52 5.23 -10.91
N LEU A 56 0.41 5.79 -9.69
CA LEU A 56 0.73 5.06 -8.46
C LEU A 56 -0.26 3.94 -8.18
N LEU A 57 -1.54 4.18 -8.45
CA LEU A 57 -2.59 3.19 -8.23
C LEU A 57 -2.42 1.96 -9.12
N GLN A 58 -1.87 2.16 -10.32
CA GLN A 58 -1.65 1.10 -11.29
C GLN A 58 -0.27 0.45 -11.17
N SER A 59 0.65 1.05 -10.42
CA SER A 59 2.01 0.57 -10.29
C SER A 59 2.10 -0.63 -9.35
N LYS A 60 2.96 -1.58 -9.70
CA LYS A 60 3.31 -2.70 -8.82
C LYS A 60 4.20 -2.27 -7.65
N SER A 61 4.72 -1.05 -7.66
CA SER A 61 5.59 -0.53 -6.60
C SER A 61 4.90 -0.51 -5.24
N ILE A 62 3.58 -0.35 -5.20
CA ILE A 62 2.82 -0.40 -3.94
C ILE A 62 2.92 -1.75 -3.25
N TYR A 63 3.11 -2.83 -4.02
CA TYR A 63 3.30 -4.19 -3.49
C TYR A 63 4.77 -4.58 -3.35
N ALA A 64 5.68 -3.83 -3.97
CA ALA A 64 7.11 -4.03 -3.81
C ALA A 64 7.64 -3.50 -2.48
N CYS A 65 6.93 -2.57 -1.85
CA CYS A 65 7.29 -2.06 -0.53
C CYS A 65 7.14 -3.16 0.52
N LEU A 66 8.23 -3.43 1.23
CA LEU A 66 8.30 -4.49 2.25
C LEU A 66 7.77 -4.04 3.62
N SER A 67 7.36 -2.79 3.76
CA SER A 67 6.92 -2.19 5.03
C SER A 67 7.97 -2.35 6.15
N CYS A 68 9.24 -2.28 5.80
CA CYS A 68 10.34 -2.41 6.76
C CYS A 68 10.60 -1.13 7.57
N PHE A 69 9.99 0.00 7.17
CA PHE A 69 10.09 1.33 7.80
C PHE A 69 11.51 1.93 7.83
N ALA A 70 12.46 1.39 7.07
CA ALA A 70 13.80 1.97 6.99
C ALA A 70 13.77 3.42 6.49
N CYS A 71 12.85 3.73 5.56
CA CYS A 71 12.66 5.08 5.04
C CYS A 71 12.16 6.06 6.11
N LEU A 72 11.38 5.59 7.10
CA LEU A 72 10.95 6.43 8.22
C LEU A 72 12.13 6.87 9.08
N GLU A 73 13.03 5.93 9.37
CA GLU A 73 14.20 6.18 10.20
C GLU A 73 15.19 7.16 9.53
N ARG A 74 15.26 7.12 8.21
CA ARG A 74 16.21 7.94 7.45
C ARG A 74 15.66 9.30 7.06
N CYS A 75 14.36 9.52 7.14
CA CYS A 75 13.76 10.79 6.72
C CYS A 75 14.04 11.90 7.75
N PRO A 76 14.81 12.95 7.41
CA PRO A 76 15.11 14.02 8.35
C PRO A 76 13.89 14.91 8.66
N ARG A 77 12.88 14.87 7.79
CA ARG A 77 11.64 15.65 7.95
C ARG A 77 10.50 14.81 8.52
N GLN A 78 10.74 13.54 8.80
CA GLN A 78 9.72 12.62 9.35
C GLN A 78 8.43 12.59 8.52
N VAL A 79 8.59 12.51 7.20
CA VAL A 79 7.46 12.43 6.26
C VAL A 79 6.75 11.08 6.32
N GLU A 80 7.46 10.03 6.72
CA GLU A 80 6.93 8.67 6.84
C GLU A 80 6.48 8.07 5.49
N PRO A 81 7.38 7.95 4.49
CA PRO A 81 6.99 7.47 3.15
C PRO A 81 6.35 6.09 3.13
N ALA A 82 6.77 5.18 4.00
CA ALA A 82 6.19 3.83 4.07
C ALA A 82 4.71 3.87 4.43
N LYS A 83 4.30 4.76 5.33
CA LYS A 83 2.89 4.94 5.67
C LYS A 83 2.09 5.47 4.50
N LEU A 84 2.67 6.35 3.70
CA LEU A 84 2.02 6.87 2.50
C LEU A 84 1.79 5.76 1.48
N ILE A 85 2.80 4.90 1.26
CA ILE A 85 2.67 3.73 0.37
C ILE A 85 1.59 2.78 0.88
N ASP A 86 1.54 2.52 2.18
CA ASP A 86 0.48 1.71 2.79
C ASP A 86 -0.90 2.34 2.61
N GLY A 87 -0.99 3.67 2.68
CA GLY A 87 -2.24 4.40 2.42
C GLY A 87 -2.73 4.24 0.99
N VAL A 88 -1.82 4.33 0.01
CA VAL A 88 -2.13 4.08 -1.40
C VAL A 88 -2.60 2.64 -1.61
N ARG A 89 -1.89 1.68 -1.01
CA ARG A 89 -2.24 0.26 -1.08
C ARG A 89 -3.62 0.00 -0.49
N ALA A 90 -3.91 0.57 0.68
CA ALA A 90 -5.22 0.43 1.33
C ALA A 90 -6.35 1.02 0.47
N PHE A 91 -6.09 2.11 -0.22
CA PHE A 91 -7.05 2.71 -1.14
C PHE A 91 -7.36 1.76 -2.31
N VAL A 92 -6.31 1.21 -2.95
CA VAL A 92 -6.47 0.27 -4.08
C VAL A 92 -7.22 -0.98 -3.65
N GLU A 93 -6.85 -1.57 -2.52
CA GLU A 93 -7.51 -2.78 -2.01
C GLU A 93 -8.96 -2.52 -1.62
N GLY A 94 -9.26 -1.35 -1.08
CA GLY A 94 -10.62 -0.97 -0.72
C GLY A 94 -11.57 -0.88 -1.92
N GLN A 95 -11.05 -0.57 -3.10
CA GLN A 95 -11.85 -0.49 -4.33
C GLN A 95 -12.22 -1.85 -4.91
N ARG A 96 -11.49 -2.90 -4.54
CA ARG A 96 -11.76 -4.26 -5.04
C ARG A 96 -13.04 -4.87 -4.47
N GLY A 97 -13.71 -4.17 -3.57
CA GLY A 97 -14.96 -4.60 -2.97
C GLY A 97 -14.77 -5.51 -1.76
N PRO A 98 -15.85 -6.10 -1.25
CA PRO A 98 -15.77 -6.95 -0.07
C PRO A 98 -14.96 -8.21 -0.36
N HIS A 99 -13.92 -8.44 0.45
CA HIS A 99 -13.05 -9.60 0.35
C HIS A 99 -13.62 -10.79 1.12
N ARG A 100 -14.92 -11.04 0.96
CA ARG A 100 -15.58 -12.15 1.63
C ARG A 100 -15.73 -13.29 0.66
N LEU A 101 -15.23 -14.45 1.06
CA LEU A 101 -15.49 -15.68 0.34
C LEU A 101 -16.93 -16.12 0.65
N ASP A 102 -17.70 -16.36 -0.40
CA ASP A 102 -18.98 -17.05 -0.24
C ASP A 102 -18.68 -18.51 0.09
N PRO A 103 -19.21 -19.06 1.20
CA PRO A 103 -18.96 -20.46 1.55
C PRO A 103 -19.30 -21.46 0.45
N VAL A 104 -20.26 -21.12 -0.41
CA VAL A 104 -20.65 -21.99 -1.54
C VAL A 104 -19.55 -22.10 -2.60
N GLN A 105 -18.73 -21.04 -2.73
CA GLN A 105 -17.65 -20.97 -3.73
C GLN A 105 -16.35 -21.61 -3.24
N VAL A 106 -16.21 -21.82 -1.94
CA VAL A 106 -14.96 -22.32 -1.34
C VAL A 106 -14.51 -23.68 -1.94
N PRO A 107 -15.41 -24.66 -2.13
CA PRO A 107 -14.99 -25.94 -2.70
C PRO A 107 -14.33 -25.85 -4.08
N GLU A 108 -14.68 -24.84 -4.87
CA GLU A 108 -14.11 -24.63 -6.21
C GLU A 108 -12.65 -24.13 -6.16
N HIS A 109 -12.25 -23.55 -5.03
CA HIS A 109 -10.92 -22.96 -4.85
C HIS A 109 -9.98 -23.84 -4.00
N LEU A 110 -10.48 -24.99 -3.54
CA LEU A 110 -9.67 -25.92 -2.74
C LEU A 110 -8.89 -26.86 -3.63
N ASP A 111 -7.66 -27.14 -3.24
CA ASP A 111 -6.85 -28.21 -3.76
C ASP A 111 -6.40 -29.12 -2.61
N ASP A 112 -5.84 -30.29 -2.94
CA ASP A 112 -5.46 -31.29 -1.96
C ASP A 112 -4.27 -30.86 -1.10
N ASP A 113 -3.53 -29.83 -1.52
CA ASP A 113 -2.35 -29.32 -0.83
C ASP A 113 -2.66 -28.25 0.22
N ILE A 114 -3.91 -27.76 0.25
CA ILE A 114 -4.28 -26.71 1.22
C ILE A 114 -4.43 -27.31 2.62
N PRO A 115 -3.67 -26.84 3.62
CA PRO A 115 -3.80 -27.31 4.98
C PRO A 115 -5.20 -27.05 5.56
N GLN A 116 -5.77 -28.03 6.24
CA GLN A 116 -7.10 -27.92 6.85
C GLN A 116 -7.21 -26.73 7.80
N GLN A 117 -6.15 -26.41 8.52
CA GLN A 117 -6.11 -25.28 9.45
C GLN A 117 -6.26 -23.93 8.73
N ALA A 118 -5.71 -23.80 7.51
CA ALA A 118 -5.86 -22.60 6.71
C ALA A 118 -7.32 -22.38 6.32
N ILE A 119 -8.05 -23.45 5.97
CA ILE A 119 -9.46 -23.40 5.64
C ILE A 119 -10.30 -22.96 6.84
N VAL A 120 -10.08 -23.59 7.99
CA VAL A 120 -10.78 -23.25 9.24
C VAL A 120 -10.53 -21.80 9.64
N SER A 121 -9.29 -21.32 9.51
CA SER A 121 -8.91 -19.94 9.84
C SER A 121 -9.60 -18.94 8.91
N ALA A 122 -9.69 -19.25 7.61
CA ALA A 122 -10.37 -18.39 6.65
C ALA A 122 -11.87 -18.25 6.97
N PHE A 123 -12.55 -19.35 7.28
CA PHE A 123 -13.96 -19.31 7.66
C PHE A 123 -14.19 -18.56 8.97
N ARG A 124 -13.31 -18.75 9.94
CA ARG A 124 -13.42 -18.08 11.24
C ARG A 124 -13.31 -16.57 11.10
N LYS A 125 -12.43 -16.09 10.21
CA LYS A 125 -12.23 -14.66 9.96
C LYS A 125 -13.49 -13.98 9.43
N TYR A 126 -14.27 -14.66 8.63
CA TYR A 126 -15.44 -14.10 7.97
C TYR A 126 -16.77 -14.48 8.61
N LYS A 127 -16.72 -15.23 9.69
CA LYS A 127 -17.92 -15.56 10.47
C LYS A 127 -18.38 -14.33 11.26
N ARG A 128 -19.62 -13.95 11.08
CA ARG A 128 -20.32 -12.96 11.89
C ARG A 128 -21.48 -13.61 12.60
#